data_97489c3b564859124768919f742903b8
#
_entry.id   97489c3b564859124768919f742903b8
#
_cell.length_a   1.000
_cell.length_b   1.000
_cell.length_c   1.000
_cell.angle_alpha   90.00
_cell.angle_beta   90.00
_cell.angle_gamma   90.00
#
_symmetry.space_group_name_H-M   'P 1'
#
loop_
_entity.id
_entity.type
_entity.pdbx_description
1 polymer ?
#
loop_
_entity_poly.entity_id
_entity_poly.type
_entity_poly.pdbx_seq_one_letter_code
_entity_poly.pdbx_strand_id
1 'polypeptide(L)' 'MDYRDELKELLVCQFGVVASMSEIDDGTELFLLGIDELDMLRLSMLIEERLGVCVPSFVLETEVRTFGDLAEQVYLF' A
#
# COMPACT_ATOMS: atom_id res chain seq x y z
N MET A 1 12.03 10.54 2.05
CA MET A 1 12.15 9.61 0.93
C MET A 1 10.78 9.16 0.48
N ASP A 2 10.55 9.09 -0.83
CA ASP A 2 9.27 8.72 -1.39
C ASP A 2 9.29 7.24 -1.78
N TYR A 3 8.38 6.47 -1.20
CA TYR A 3 8.32 5.02 -1.42
C TYR A 3 7.28 4.60 -2.46
N ARG A 4 6.77 5.56 -3.26
CA ARG A 4 5.70 5.26 -4.20
C ARG A 4 6.03 4.13 -5.17
N ASP A 5 7.21 4.15 -5.75
CA ASP A 5 7.60 3.13 -6.72
C ASP A 5 7.71 1.76 -6.07
N GLU A 6 8.33 1.68 -4.90
CA GLU A 6 8.48 0.45 -4.15
C GLU A 6 7.12 -0.10 -3.71
N LEU A 7 6.21 0.80 -3.31
CA LEU A 7 4.86 0.40 -2.92
C LEU A 7 4.06 -0.14 -4.10
N LYS A 8 4.16 0.50 -5.25
CA LYS A 8 3.48 0.01 -6.46
C LYS A 8 3.97 -1.38 -6.83
N GLU A 9 5.28 -1.58 -6.81
CA GLU A 9 5.86 -2.89 -7.10
C GLU A 9 5.40 -3.93 -6.09
N LEU A 10 5.36 -3.58 -4.81
CA LEU A 10 4.90 -4.47 -3.76
C LEU A 10 3.45 -4.90 -4.00
N LEU A 11 2.57 -3.95 -4.31
CA LEU A 11 1.16 -4.24 -4.56
C LEU A 11 0.98 -5.14 -5.77
N VAL A 12 1.66 -4.85 -6.86
CA VAL A 12 1.52 -5.63 -8.08
C VAL A 12 2.09 -7.04 -7.89
N CYS A 13 3.25 -7.15 -7.26
CA CYS A 13 3.92 -8.45 -7.13
C CYS A 13 3.35 -9.34 -6.04
N GLN A 14 2.92 -8.75 -4.91
CA GLN A 14 2.53 -9.53 -3.74
C GLN A 14 1.01 -9.73 -3.62
N PHE A 15 0.22 -8.84 -4.18
CA PHE A 15 -1.24 -8.94 -4.09
C PHE A 15 -1.90 -9.29 -5.41
N GLY A 16 -1.12 -9.52 -6.44
CA GLY A 16 -1.66 -9.92 -7.74
C GLY A 16 -2.55 -8.85 -8.37
N VAL A 17 -2.23 -7.58 -8.14
CA VAL A 17 -2.98 -6.48 -8.72
C VAL A 17 -2.89 -6.56 -10.24
N VAL A 18 -4.05 -6.50 -10.91
CA VAL A 18 -4.12 -6.64 -12.37
C VAL A 18 -3.61 -5.39 -13.08
N ALA A 19 -3.77 -4.22 -12.47
CA ALA A 19 -3.32 -2.97 -13.06
C ALA A 19 -1.79 -2.93 -13.14
N SER A 20 -1.27 -2.27 -14.17
CA SER A 20 0.17 -2.04 -14.26
C SER A 20 0.57 -0.92 -13.30
N MET A 21 1.87 -0.83 -12.98
CA MET A 21 2.37 0.20 -12.07
C MET A 21 2.02 1.61 -12.57
N SER A 22 2.04 1.82 -13.88
CA SER A 22 1.75 3.13 -14.46
C SER A 22 0.28 3.53 -14.34
N GLU A 23 -0.60 2.58 -14.08
CA GLU A 23 -2.03 2.85 -13.91
C GLU A 23 -2.40 3.18 -12.47
N ILE A 24 -1.48 2.99 -11.53
CA ILE A 24 -1.72 3.28 -10.12
C ILE A 24 -1.24 4.69 -9.83
N ASP A 25 -2.16 5.55 -9.42
CA ASP A 25 -1.82 6.92 -9.01
C ASP A 25 -2.31 7.19 -7.59
N ASP A 26 -2.07 8.38 -7.09
CA ASP A 26 -2.42 8.72 -5.71
C ASP A 26 -3.93 8.66 -5.45
N GLY A 27 -4.74 8.86 -6.47
CA GLY A 27 -6.20 8.80 -6.33
C GLY A 27 -6.80 7.42 -6.47
N THR A 28 -5.98 6.42 -6.83
CA THR A 28 -6.47 5.06 -7.03
C THR A 28 -6.85 4.43 -5.70
N GLU A 29 -8.09 3.99 -5.56
CA GLU A 29 -8.55 3.33 -4.34
C GLU A 29 -8.02 1.89 -4.30
N LEU A 30 -7.48 1.51 -3.15
CA LEU A 30 -6.94 0.14 -2.98
C LEU A 30 -8.01 -0.92 -3.17
N PHE A 31 -9.25 -0.63 -2.77
CA PHE A 31 -10.37 -1.54 -2.96
C PHE A 31 -10.57 -1.88 -4.44
N LEU A 32 -10.41 -0.89 -5.32
CA LEU A 32 -10.55 -1.10 -6.76
C LEU A 32 -9.42 -1.95 -7.34
N LEU A 33 -8.32 -2.06 -6.62
CA LEU A 33 -7.20 -2.92 -7.01
C LEU A 33 -7.35 -4.34 -6.46
N GLY A 34 -8.46 -4.62 -5.76
CA GLY A 34 -8.67 -5.92 -5.16
C GLY A 34 -8.05 -6.08 -3.77
N ILE A 35 -7.62 -5.00 -3.16
CA ILE A 35 -7.01 -5.03 -1.83
C ILE A 35 -8.05 -4.53 -0.83
N ASP A 36 -8.49 -5.40 0.07
CA ASP A 36 -9.49 -5.05 1.07
C ASP A 36 -8.88 -5.01 2.48
N GLU A 37 -9.74 -4.75 3.48
CA GLU A 37 -9.25 -4.61 4.85
C GLU A 37 -8.68 -5.91 5.43
N LEU A 38 -9.03 -7.07 4.87
CA LEU A 38 -8.45 -8.33 5.30
C LEU A 38 -6.99 -8.46 4.89
N ASP A 39 -6.58 -7.69 3.88
CA ASP A 39 -5.20 -7.69 3.40
C ASP A 39 -4.29 -6.74 4.17
N MET A 40 -4.85 -5.91 5.06
CA MET A 40 -4.08 -4.85 5.72
C MET A 40 -2.99 -5.38 6.64
N LEU A 41 -3.24 -6.46 7.35
CA LEU A 41 -2.22 -7.06 8.21
C LEU A 41 -1.04 -7.54 7.37
N ARG A 42 -1.34 -8.23 6.28
CA ARG A 42 -0.30 -8.72 5.37
C ARG A 42 0.46 -7.56 4.75
N LEU A 43 -0.27 -6.51 4.36
CA LEU A 43 0.35 -5.32 3.78
C LEU A 43 1.29 -4.66 4.78
N SER A 44 0.86 -4.53 6.04
CA SER A 44 1.69 -3.98 7.10
C SER A 44 2.99 -4.77 7.26
N MET A 45 2.89 -6.10 7.26
CA MET A 45 4.06 -6.97 7.40
C MET A 45 5.00 -6.84 6.22
N LEU A 46 4.47 -6.75 5.01
CA LEU A 46 5.28 -6.62 3.80
C LEU A 46 5.98 -5.27 3.73
N ILE A 47 5.30 -4.21 4.16
CA ILE A 47 5.92 -2.88 4.20
C ILE A 47 7.10 -2.89 5.15
N GLU A 48 6.93 -3.47 6.34
CA GLU A 48 8.01 -3.55 7.30
C GLU A 48 9.17 -4.39 6.75
N GLU A 49 8.86 -5.53 6.15
CA GLU A 49 9.88 -6.42 5.60
C GLU A 49 10.64 -5.78 4.44
N ARG A 50 9.94 -5.12 3.53
CA ARG A 50 10.55 -4.59 2.31
C ARG A 50 11.13 -3.19 2.46
N LEU A 51 10.49 -2.34 3.26
CA LEU A 51 10.87 -0.93 3.36
C LEU A 51 11.48 -0.59 4.73
N GLY A 52 11.37 -1.48 5.70
CA GLY A 52 11.85 -1.22 7.05
C GLY A 52 11.00 -0.20 7.78
N VAL A 53 9.78 0.06 7.32
CA VAL A 53 8.87 1.02 7.92
C VAL A 53 7.74 0.27 8.62
N CYS A 54 7.55 0.55 9.89
CA CYS A 54 6.52 -0.13 10.68
C CYS A 54 5.25 0.71 10.73
N VAL A 55 4.29 0.40 9.84
CA VAL A 55 2.98 1.04 9.84
C VAL A 55 1.99 0.03 10.42
N PRO A 56 1.40 0.31 11.59
CA PRO A 56 0.45 -0.64 12.20
C PRO A 56 -0.73 -0.93 11.28
N SER A 57 -1.21 -2.18 11.29
CA SER A 57 -2.31 -2.57 10.41
C SER A 57 -3.57 -1.76 10.66
N PHE A 58 -3.85 -1.36 11.91
CA PHE A 58 -5.04 -0.57 12.21
C PHE A 58 -4.98 0.81 11.56
N VAL A 59 -3.80 1.37 11.37
CA VAL A 59 -3.63 2.64 10.66
C VAL A 59 -4.00 2.45 9.19
N LEU A 60 -3.55 1.35 8.59
CA LEU A 60 -3.90 1.04 7.21
C LEU A 60 -5.40 0.81 7.05
N GLU A 61 -6.04 0.20 8.03
CA GLU A 61 -7.48 -0.05 7.99
C GLU A 61 -8.31 1.22 8.13
N THR A 62 -7.84 2.19 8.91
CA THR A 62 -8.64 3.37 9.25
C THR A 62 -8.24 4.63 8.48
N GLU A 63 -6.97 4.77 8.11
CA GLU A 63 -6.45 6.00 7.51
C GLU A 63 -6.14 5.88 6.03
N VAL A 64 -6.18 4.69 5.47
CA VAL A 64 -5.77 4.45 4.09
C VAL A 64 -6.96 3.98 3.25
N ARG A 65 -7.30 4.76 2.23
CA ARG A 65 -8.31 4.40 1.24
C ARG A 65 -7.69 4.32 -0.14
N THR A 66 -6.84 5.29 -0.47
CA THR A 66 -6.21 5.40 -1.78
C THR A 66 -4.73 5.05 -1.69
N PHE A 67 -4.12 4.85 -2.85
CA PHE A 67 -2.68 4.64 -2.92
C PHE A 67 -1.92 5.84 -2.33
N GLY A 68 -2.40 7.07 -2.59
CA GLY A 68 -1.78 8.26 -2.02
C GLY A 68 -1.83 8.27 -0.50
N ASP A 69 -2.94 7.82 0.07
CA ASP A 69 -3.05 7.70 1.53
C ASP A 69 -2.03 6.70 2.06
N LEU A 70 -1.85 5.57 1.37
CA LEU A 70 -0.88 4.57 1.76
C LEU A 70 0.54 5.13 1.73
N ALA A 71 0.90 5.81 0.64
CA ALA A 71 2.21 6.40 0.49
C ALA A 71 2.48 7.45 1.58
N GLU A 72 1.45 8.24 1.92
CA GLU A 72 1.57 9.23 2.97
C GLU A 72 1.85 8.59 4.33
N GLN A 73 1.12 7.53 4.69
CA GLN A 73 1.33 6.86 5.96
C GLN A 73 2.72 6.23 6.05
N VAL A 74 3.19 5.63 4.97
CA VAL A 74 4.54 5.06 4.93
C VAL A 74 5.58 6.17 5.11
N TYR A 75 5.35 7.33 4.51
CA TYR A 75 6.25 8.47 4.65
C TYR A 75 6.28 9.00 6.09
N LEU A 76 5.12 9.01 6.77
CA LEU A 76 5.01 9.55 8.12
C LEU A 76 5.57 8.61 9.19
N PHE A 77 5.61 7.34 8.96
CA PHE A 77 6.15 6.36 9.89
C PHE A 77 7.60 6.00 9.54
#